data_76dba58010e248763a78e43c4f82c6b9
#
_entry.id   76dba58010e248763a78e43c4f82c6b9
#
_cell.length_a   1.000
_cell.length_b   1.000
_cell.length_c   1.000
_cell.angle_alpha   90.00
_cell.angle_beta   90.00
_cell.angle_gamma   90.00
#
_symmetry.space_group_name_H-M   'P 1'
#
loop_
_entity.id
_entity.type
_entity.pdbx_description
1 polymer ?
#
loop_
_entity_poly.entity_id
_entity_poly.type
_entity_poly.pdbx_seq_one_letter_code
_entity_poly.pdbx_strand_id
1 'polypeptide(L)'
;MRILVADDHELFLKGLEFILSDVSKDLQLVFAKSYTDIFKILETDRGFNLVLTDLAMPGANWEEAITRIHSTLPETPIIILSAVFDKEIVEKTIEIGVSGYIPKTSSNAVILSAVNLVMSGGVYIPPELLNRKLPDEFNEFRQAVELPEGKAVEENIKSLTPRQIDVLRCISQGMSNKQIAYALGLTEGTVKLHVTAILKILNVYNRTGAVVEASRLGL
;
A
#
# COMPACT_ATOMS: atom_id res chain seq x y z
N MET A 1 -10.38 -6.30 13.35
CA MET A 1 -9.74 -6.07 12.04
C MET A 1 -10.27 -7.06 11.03
N ARG A 2 -10.62 -6.65 9.80
CA ARG A 2 -11.21 -7.52 8.77
C ARG A 2 -10.36 -7.54 7.51
N ILE A 3 -10.01 -8.72 7.04
CA ILE A 3 -9.19 -8.91 5.83
C ILE A 3 -9.96 -9.81 4.85
N LEU A 4 -10.05 -9.36 3.60
CA LEU A 4 -10.50 -10.19 2.49
C LEU A 4 -9.28 -10.91 1.92
N VAL A 5 -9.31 -12.24 1.92
CA VAL A 5 -8.22 -13.10 1.42
C VAL A 5 -8.73 -13.91 0.24
N ALA A 6 -8.10 -13.75 -0.91
CA ALA A 6 -8.54 -14.39 -2.14
C ALA A 6 -7.41 -15.21 -2.77
N ASP A 7 -7.67 -16.49 -2.95
CA ASP A 7 -6.78 -17.46 -3.61
C ASP A 7 -7.58 -18.70 -4.00
N ASP A 8 -7.35 -19.27 -5.17
CA ASP A 8 -8.03 -20.48 -5.59
C ASP A 8 -7.40 -21.77 -5.01
N HIS A 9 -6.23 -21.64 -4.36
CA HIS A 9 -5.52 -22.73 -3.70
C HIS A 9 -5.92 -22.83 -2.22
N GLU A 10 -6.76 -23.79 -1.87
CA GLU A 10 -7.30 -23.97 -0.51
C GLU A 10 -6.20 -24.17 0.55
N LEU A 11 -5.13 -24.88 0.21
CA LEU A 11 -4.01 -25.10 1.12
C LEU A 11 -3.29 -23.79 1.46
N PHE A 12 -3.16 -22.89 0.49
CA PHE A 12 -2.53 -21.60 0.69
C PHE A 12 -3.41 -20.68 1.57
N LEU A 13 -4.74 -20.71 1.36
CA LEU A 13 -5.68 -19.99 2.22
C LEU A 13 -5.56 -20.42 3.69
N LYS A 14 -5.48 -21.72 3.96
CA LYS A 14 -5.27 -22.25 5.32
C LYS A 14 -3.91 -21.84 5.91
N GLY A 15 -2.87 -21.80 5.08
CA GLY A 15 -1.56 -21.30 5.49
C GLY A 15 -1.60 -19.81 5.87
N LEU A 16 -2.27 -19.01 5.07
CA LEU A 16 -2.45 -17.58 5.34
C LEU A 16 -3.28 -17.33 6.60
N GLU A 17 -4.33 -18.11 6.84
CA GLU A 17 -5.13 -18.04 8.07
C GLU A 17 -4.23 -18.21 9.31
N PHE A 18 -3.33 -19.20 9.29
CA PHE A 18 -2.39 -19.44 10.38
C PHE A 18 -1.40 -18.26 10.53
N ILE A 19 -0.81 -17.78 9.42
CA ILE A 19 0.16 -16.68 9.44
C ILE A 19 -0.50 -15.39 9.94
N LEU A 20 -1.70 -15.08 9.46
CA LEU A 20 -2.38 -13.84 9.78
C LEU A 20 -2.98 -13.82 11.19
N SER A 21 -3.15 -14.98 11.84
CA SER A 21 -3.63 -15.03 13.23
C SER A 21 -2.77 -14.21 14.20
N ASP A 22 -1.50 -14.00 13.88
CA ASP A 22 -0.57 -13.21 14.69
C ASP A 22 -0.74 -11.69 14.50
N VAL A 23 -1.51 -11.25 13.49
CA VAL A 23 -1.66 -9.81 13.19
C VAL A 23 -2.57 -9.10 14.20
N SER A 24 -3.65 -9.76 14.65
CA SER A 24 -4.61 -9.16 15.60
C SER A 24 -5.44 -10.23 16.30
N LYS A 25 -5.70 -10.05 17.60
CA LYS A 25 -6.56 -10.94 18.40
C LYS A 25 -8.02 -10.97 17.91
N ASP A 26 -8.50 -9.88 17.32
CA ASP A 26 -9.86 -9.73 16.81
C ASP A 26 -9.88 -9.79 15.27
N LEU A 27 -9.03 -10.63 14.68
CA LEU A 27 -8.95 -10.80 13.23
C LEU A 27 -10.15 -11.58 12.71
N GLN A 28 -10.79 -11.03 11.67
CA GLN A 28 -11.82 -11.70 10.89
C GLN A 28 -11.34 -11.83 9.45
N LEU A 29 -11.26 -13.05 8.96
CA LEU A 29 -10.90 -13.36 7.58
C LEU A 29 -12.16 -13.71 6.80
N VAL A 30 -12.29 -13.13 5.61
CA VAL A 30 -13.30 -13.48 4.63
C VAL A 30 -12.57 -14.05 3.42
N PHE A 31 -12.95 -15.24 2.99
CA PHE A 31 -12.26 -15.95 1.92
C PHE A 31 -13.03 -15.90 0.61
N ALA A 32 -12.30 -15.77 -0.49
CA ALA A 32 -12.79 -15.87 -1.86
C ALA A 32 -11.89 -16.83 -2.66
N LYS A 33 -12.44 -17.57 -3.60
CA LYS A 33 -11.69 -18.52 -4.45
C LYS A 33 -11.65 -18.09 -5.91
N SER A 34 -12.25 -16.95 -6.23
CA SER A 34 -12.30 -16.38 -7.58
C SER A 34 -12.54 -14.88 -7.52
N TYR A 35 -12.24 -14.18 -8.61
CA TYR A 35 -12.62 -12.78 -8.74
C TYR A 35 -14.14 -12.57 -8.69
N THR A 36 -14.91 -13.54 -9.22
CA THR A 36 -16.38 -13.53 -9.12
C THR A 36 -16.86 -13.54 -7.67
N ASP A 37 -16.20 -14.32 -6.80
CA ASP A 37 -16.55 -14.36 -5.37
C ASP A 37 -16.20 -13.04 -4.69
N ILE A 38 -15.03 -12.45 -5.00
CA ILE A 38 -14.67 -11.12 -4.49
C ILE A 38 -15.75 -10.12 -4.85
N PHE A 39 -16.18 -10.08 -6.11
CA PHE A 39 -17.18 -9.11 -6.55
C PHE A 39 -18.52 -9.29 -5.83
N LYS A 40 -18.99 -10.52 -5.66
CA LYS A 40 -20.22 -10.81 -4.89
C LYS A 40 -20.11 -10.36 -3.43
N ILE A 41 -18.96 -10.58 -2.79
CA ILE A 41 -18.71 -10.12 -1.42
C ILE A 41 -18.76 -8.58 -1.38
N LEU A 42 -18.10 -7.90 -2.32
CA LEU A 42 -18.03 -6.43 -2.35
C LEU A 42 -19.35 -5.74 -2.72
N GLU A 43 -20.34 -6.46 -3.27
CA GLU A 43 -21.70 -5.94 -3.47
C GLU A 43 -22.42 -5.65 -2.14
N THR A 44 -22.16 -6.47 -1.13
CA THR A 44 -22.87 -6.41 0.16
C THR A 44 -21.99 -5.96 1.32
N ASP A 45 -20.67 -6.09 1.20
CA ASP A 45 -19.73 -5.85 2.29
C ASP A 45 -18.45 -5.16 1.79
N ARG A 46 -18.20 -3.95 2.29
CA ARG A 46 -17.04 -3.12 1.95
C ARG A 46 -16.19 -2.75 3.17
N GLY A 47 -16.48 -3.34 4.33
CA GLY A 47 -15.85 -3.01 5.60
C GLY A 47 -14.51 -3.73 5.82
N PHE A 48 -13.64 -3.78 4.81
CA PHE A 48 -12.33 -4.42 4.90
C PHE A 48 -11.23 -3.41 5.23
N ASN A 49 -10.27 -3.85 6.04
CA ASN A 49 -9.07 -3.08 6.38
C ASN A 49 -7.90 -3.40 5.44
N LEU A 50 -7.96 -4.55 4.76
CA LEU A 50 -6.96 -5.03 3.82
C LEU A 50 -7.59 -6.03 2.86
N VAL A 51 -7.12 -6.03 1.61
CA VAL A 51 -7.36 -7.11 0.64
C VAL A 51 -6.03 -7.79 0.34
N LEU A 52 -5.99 -9.10 0.50
CA LEU A 52 -4.91 -9.98 0.04
C LEU A 52 -5.45 -10.81 -1.12
N THR A 53 -4.85 -10.74 -2.29
CA THR A 53 -5.38 -11.46 -3.46
C THR A 53 -4.28 -12.05 -4.31
N ASP A 54 -4.50 -13.27 -4.80
CA ASP A 54 -3.70 -13.81 -5.90
C ASP A 54 -4.09 -13.11 -7.23
N LEU A 55 -3.16 -13.11 -8.19
CA LEU A 55 -3.41 -12.66 -9.56
C LEU A 55 -3.93 -13.78 -10.46
N ALA A 56 -3.52 -15.01 -10.22
CA ALA A 56 -3.84 -16.15 -11.07
C ALA A 56 -5.13 -16.85 -10.66
N MET A 57 -6.23 -16.10 -10.50
CA MET A 57 -7.52 -16.64 -10.12
C MET A 57 -8.52 -16.62 -11.29
N PRO A 58 -9.49 -17.57 -11.31
CA PRO A 58 -10.57 -17.57 -12.29
C PRO A 58 -11.55 -16.41 -12.06
N GLY A 59 -12.34 -16.13 -13.11
CA GLY A 59 -13.51 -15.24 -13.03
C GLY A 59 -13.36 -13.88 -13.69
N ALA A 60 -12.15 -13.40 -13.94
CA ALA A 60 -11.88 -12.17 -14.69
C ALA A 60 -10.40 -12.08 -15.11
N ASN A 61 -10.08 -11.12 -15.98
CA ASN A 61 -8.71 -10.68 -16.18
C ASN A 61 -8.22 -9.97 -14.91
N TRP A 62 -6.99 -10.22 -14.50
CA TRP A 62 -6.47 -9.70 -13.23
C TRP A 62 -6.37 -8.17 -13.21
N GLU A 63 -5.97 -7.52 -14.32
CA GLU A 63 -5.85 -6.05 -14.40
C GLU A 63 -7.20 -5.38 -14.17
N GLU A 64 -8.23 -5.88 -14.87
CA GLU A 64 -9.62 -5.40 -14.72
C GLU A 64 -10.14 -5.66 -13.31
N ALA A 65 -9.84 -6.84 -12.77
CA ALA A 65 -10.29 -7.22 -11.43
C ALA A 65 -9.69 -6.34 -10.34
N ILE A 66 -8.36 -6.14 -10.35
CA ILE A 66 -7.67 -5.31 -9.36
C ILE A 66 -8.12 -3.85 -9.49
N THR A 67 -8.25 -3.33 -10.70
CA THR A 67 -8.78 -1.98 -10.94
C THR A 67 -10.19 -1.82 -10.37
N ARG A 68 -11.07 -2.82 -10.56
CA ARG A 68 -12.42 -2.82 -10.02
C ARG A 68 -12.43 -2.90 -8.50
N ILE A 69 -11.59 -3.74 -7.89
CA ILE A 69 -11.45 -3.86 -6.43
C ILE A 69 -10.99 -2.52 -5.86
N HIS A 70 -9.93 -1.93 -6.42
CA HIS A 70 -9.40 -0.64 -5.99
C HIS A 70 -10.43 0.48 -6.10
N SER A 71 -11.17 0.54 -7.22
CA SER A 71 -12.24 1.54 -7.42
C SER A 71 -13.41 1.35 -6.44
N THR A 72 -13.70 0.10 -6.03
CA THR A 72 -14.78 -0.19 -5.06
C THR A 72 -14.34 0.09 -3.61
N LEU A 73 -13.05 -0.06 -3.32
CA LEU A 73 -12.43 0.08 -2.00
C LEU A 73 -11.23 1.06 -2.06
N PRO A 74 -11.42 2.35 -2.38
CA PRO A 74 -10.32 3.27 -2.66
C PRO A 74 -9.40 3.55 -1.45
N GLU A 75 -9.92 3.36 -0.24
CA GLU A 75 -9.17 3.59 1.01
C GLU A 75 -8.58 2.30 1.60
N THR A 76 -8.91 1.13 1.02
CA THR A 76 -8.46 -0.16 1.53
C THR A 76 -7.21 -0.59 0.77
N PRO A 77 -6.07 -0.79 1.46
CA PRO A 77 -4.87 -1.27 0.82
C PRO A 77 -5.06 -2.67 0.22
N ILE A 78 -4.42 -2.88 -0.92
CA ILE A 78 -4.42 -4.18 -1.63
C ILE A 78 -2.99 -4.71 -1.62
N ILE A 79 -2.82 -5.96 -1.24
CA ILE A 79 -1.57 -6.70 -1.38
C ILE A 79 -1.80 -7.85 -2.35
N ILE A 80 -0.94 -7.96 -3.34
CA ILE A 80 -0.88 -9.10 -4.25
C ILE A 80 -0.01 -10.19 -3.64
N LEU A 81 -0.51 -11.42 -3.66
CA LEU A 81 0.24 -12.64 -3.36
C LEU A 81 0.33 -13.45 -4.65
N SER A 82 1.50 -13.62 -5.24
CA SER A 82 1.61 -14.29 -6.54
C SER A 82 2.74 -15.32 -6.58
N ALA A 83 2.49 -16.43 -7.29
CA ALA A 83 3.52 -17.40 -7.65
C ALA A 83 4.39 -16.89 -8.82
N VAL A 84 3.88 -15.97 -9.61
CA VAL A 84 4.60 -15.35 -10.72
C VAL A 84 5.33 -14.12 -10.22
N PHE A 85 6.60 -14.02 -10.56
CA PHE A 85 7.43 -12.86 -10.29
C PHE A 85 7.91 -12.29 -11.62
N ASP A 86 7.07 -11.45 -12.19
CA ASP A 86 7.34 -10.73 -13.42
C ASP A 86 7.34 -9.23 -13.15
N LYS A 87 8.38 -8.54 -13.63
CA LYS A 87 8.57 -7.11 -13.39
C LYS A 87 7.45 -6.27 -13.98
N GLU A 88 7.03 -6.56 -15.20
CA GLU A 88 5.97 -5.81 -15.88
C GLU A 88 4.64 -5.94 -15.13
N ILE A 89 4.35 -7.15 -14.60
CA ILE A 89 3.16 -7.38 -13.79
C ILE A 89 3.21 -6.56 -12.50
N VAL A 90 4.37 -6.54 -11.82
CA VAL A 90 4.51 -5.77 -10.57
C VAL A 90 4.38 -4.27 -10.84
N GLU A 91 5.00 -3.75 -11.90
CA GLU A 91 4.90 -2.34 -12.29
C GLU A 91 3.44 -1.95 -12.56
N LYS A 92 2.71 -2.73 -13.34
CA LYS A 92 1.29 -2.52 -13.60
C LYS A 92 0.43 -2.55 -12.34
N THR A 93 0.70 -3.46 -11.39
CA THR A 93 -0.05 -3.50 -10.13
C THR A 93 0.18 -2.24 -9.29
N ILE A 94 1.41 -1.71 -9.30
CA ILE A 94 1.74 -0.46 -8.61
C ILE A 94 1.03 0.73 -9.27
N GLU A 95 0.99 0.80 -10.60
CA GLU A 95 0.26 1.84 -11.36
C GLU A 95 -1.23 1.85 -11.04
N ILE A 96 -1.85 0.69 -10.82
CA ILE A 96 -3.25 0.56 -10.39
C ILE A 96 -3.46 1.09 -8.96
N GLY A 97 -2.41 1.18 -8.15
CA GLY A 97 -2.47 1.64 -6.76
C GLY A 97 -2.39 0.53 -5.71
N VAL A 98 -1.86 -0.64 -6.08
CA VAL A 98 -1.62 -1.74 -5.13
C VAL A 98 -0.56 -1.34 -4.11
N SER A 99 -0.81 -1.64 -2.85
CA SER A 99 0.06 -1.26 -1.73
C SER A 99 1.16 -2.28 -1.42
N GLY A 100 1.10 -3.46 -2.03
CA GLY A 100 2.15 -4.47 -1.82
C GLY A 100 2.10 -5.61 -2.83
N TYR A 101 3.29 -6.14 -3.14
CA TYR A 101 3.44 -7.35 -3.95
C TYR A 101 4.36 -8.32 -3.22
N ILE A 102 3.86 -9.51 -2.92
CA ILE A 102 4.57 -10.54 -2.15
C ILE A 102 4.63 -11.83 -2.96
N PRO A 103 5.80 -12.35 -3.29
CA PRO A 103 5.92 -13.68 -3.86
C PRO A 103 5.38 -14.76 -2.91
N LYS A 104 4.57 -15.71 -3.40
CA LYS A 104 4.05 -16.84 -2.58
C LYS A 104 5.17 -17.74 -2.02
N THR A 105 6.38 -17.63 -2.57
CA THR A 105 7.59 -18.31 -2.06
C THR A 105 8.22 -17.61 -0.85
N SER A 106 7.73 -16.44 -0.47
CA SER A 106 8.23 -15.69 0.68
C SER A 106 7.99 -16.46 1.99
N SER A 107 8.89 -16.26 2.95
CA SER A 107 8.71 -16.85 4.28
C SER A 107 7.53 -16.21 5.02
N ASN A 108 6.95 -16.93 5.99
CA ASN A 108 5.87 -16.45 6.84
C ASN A 108 6.21 -15.10 7.50
N ALA A 109 7.46 -14.94 7.94
CA ALA A 109 7.94 -13.70 8.57
C ALA A 109 7.91 -12.52 7.60
N VAL A 110 8.25 -12.73 6.32
CA VAL A 110 8.19 -11.70 5.27
C VAL A 110 6.74 -11.31 4.98
N ILE A 111 5.84 -12.29 4.83
CA ILE A 111 4.41 -12.04 4.61
C ILE A 111 3.84 -11.20 5.77
N LEU A 112 4.08 -11.60 7.02
CA LEU A 112 3.61 -10.90 8.20
C LEU A 112 4.17 -9.48 8.29
N SER A 113 5.47 -9.31 8.02
CA SER A 113 6.12 -7.99 8.04
C SER A 113 5.58 -7.06 6.94
N ALA A 114 5.35 -7.59 5.73
CA ALA A 114 4.78 -6.84 4.62
C ALA A 114 3.33 -6.42 4.91
N VAL A 115 2.51 -7.30 5.48
CA VAL A 115 1.15 -6.97 5.92
C VAL A 115 1.16 -5.86 6.97
N ASN A 116 2.01 -5.96 8.00
CA ASN A 116 2.12 -4.93 9.03
C ASN A 116 2.61 -3.59 8.46
N LEU A 117 3.57 -3.61 7.53
CA LEU A 117 4.04 -2.42 6.84
C LEU A 117 2.92 -1.73 6.07
N VAL A 118 2.17 -2.49 5.26
CA VAL A 118 1.07 -1.96 4.45
C VAL A 118 -0.08 -1.46 5.34
N MET A 119 -0.41 -2.17 6.41
CA MET A 119 -1.39 -1.71 7.39
C MET A 119 -0.98 -0.42 8.11
N SER A 120 0.32 -0.13 8.18
CA SER A 120 0.86 1.14 8.71
C SER A 120 0.83 2.28 7.66
N GLY A 121 0.42 1.99 6.42
CA GLY A 121 0.40 2.94 5.31
C GLY A 121 1.67 2.94 4.45
N GLY A 122 2.55 1.94 4.63
CA GLY A 122 3.72 1.73 3.76
C GLY A 122 3.38 0.95 2.50
N VAL A 123 4.38 0.78 1.64
CA VAL A 123 4.30 -0.05 0.42
C VAL A 123 5.38 -1.12 0.50
N TYR A 124 5.01 -2.37 0.18
CA TYR A 124 5.97 -3.48 0.10
C TYR A 124 6.21 -3.88 -1.35
N ILE A 125 7.46 -3.78 -1.78
CA ILE A 125 7.94 -4.26 -3.09
C ILE A 125 9.07 -5.24 -2.82
N PRO A 126 9.09 -6.41 -3.49
CA PRO A 126 10.17 -7.38 -3.33
C PRO A 126 11.54 -6.78 -3.64
N PRO A 127 12.57 -6.99 -2.78
CA PRO A 127 13.91 -6.43 -2.97
C PRO A 127 14.57 -6.83 -4.30
N GLU A 128 14.16 -7.96 -4.87
CA GLU A 128 14.69 -8.50 -6.13
C GLU A 128 14.40 -7.55 -7.32
N LEU A 129 13.36 -6.75 -7.23
CA LEU A 129 13.07 -5.71 -8.22
C LEU A 129 13.99 -4.50 -8.11
N LEU A 130 14.51 -4.25 -6.92
CA LEU A 130 15.40 -3.12 -6.66
C LEU A 130 16.83 -3.39 -7.15
N ASN A 131 17.22 -4.67 -7.31
CA ASN A 131 18.60 -5.11 -7.60
C ASN A 131 18.91 -5.35 -9.09
N ARG A 132 17.93 -5.30 -9.99
CA ARG A 132 18.19 -5.28 -11.43
C ARG A 132 18.25 -3.83 -11.89
N LYS A 133 19.28 -3.47 -12.70
CA LYS A 133 19.30 -2.17 -13.39
C LYS A 133 17.90 -1.93 -13.96
N LEU A 134 17.20 -0.99 -13.38
CA LEU A 134 15.95 -0.49 -13.94
C LEU A 134 16.23 -0.09 -15.39
N PRO A 135 15.35 -0.36 -16.37
CA PRO A 135 15.48 0.16 -17.72
C PRO A 135 15.72 1.67 -17.67
N ASP A 136 16.38 2.21 -18.69
CA ASP A 136 16.70 3.64 -18.77
C ASP A 136 15.45 4.55 -18.64
N GLU A 137 14.26 4.03 -18.92
CA GLU A 137 12.96 4.70 -18.65
C GLU A 137 12.67 4.89 -17.15
N PHE A 138 13.20 4.02 -16.28
CA PHE A 138 13.18 4.24 -14.82
C PHE A 138 14.34 5.16 -14.36
N ASN A 139 15.37 5.33 -15.17
CA ASN A 139 16.31 6.43 -14.99
C ASN A 139 15.66 7.78 -15.31
N GLU A 140 14.71 7.86 -16.24
CA GLU A 140 13.83 9.02 -16.38
C GLU A 140 12.90 9.17 -15.17
N PHE A 141 12.44 8.09 -14.56
CA PHE A 141 11.70 8.11 -13.28
C PHE A 141 12.63 8.43 -12.09
N ARG A 142 13.90 8.01 -12.17
CA ARG A 142 14.95 8.44 -11.23
C ARG A 142 15.45 9.84 -11.54
N GLN A 143 15.44 10.29 -12.79
CA GLN A 143 15.67 11.68 -13.22
C GLN A 143 14.41 12.55 -13.05
N ALA A 144 13.22 11.96 -13.05
CA ALA A 144 11.99 12.60 -12.59
C ALA A 144 11.85 12.56 -11.05
N VAL A 145 12.58 11.65 -10.38
CA VAL A 145 12.84 11.59 -8.92
C VAL A 145 14.21 12.22 -8.57
N GLU A 146 15.10 12.45 -9.50
CA GLU A 146 16.00 13.61 -9.53
C GLU A 146 15.09 14.80 -9.86
N LEU A 147 14.30 15.16 -8.84
CA LEU A 147 13.52 16.37 -8.77
C LEU A 147 14.35 17.54 -9.31
N PRO A 148 13.75 18.41 -10.11
CA PRO A 148 14.42 19.64 -10.49
C PRO A 148 14.96 20.28 -9.23
N GLU A 149 16.26 20.47 -9.20
CA GLU A 149 17.02 21.01 -8.08
C GLU A 149 16.25 22.12 -7.36
N GLY A 150 15.87 21.84 -6.12
CA GLY A 150 15.59 22.84 -5.08
C GLY A 150 14.39 23.77 -5.24
N LYS A 151 14.02 24.21 -6.42
CA LYS A 151 13.06 25.32 -6.58
C LYS A 151 11.57 24.92 -6.57
N ALA A 152 11.21 23.81 -7.17
CA ALA A 152 9.80 23.37 -7.23
C ALA A 152 9.31 22.79 -5.88
N VAL A 153 10.20 22.19 -5.10
CA VAL A 153 9.87 21.58 -3.80
C VAL A 153 9.67 22.65 -2.72
N GLU A 154 10.48 23.73 -2.74
CA GLU A 154 10.30 24.85 -1.81
C GLU A 154 8.99 25.61 -2.05
N GLU A 155 8.49 25.68 -3.28
CA GLU A 155 7.18 26.26 -3.58
C GLU A 155 6.03 25.37 -3.12
N ASN A 156 6.15 24.04 -3.25
CA ASN A 156 5.12 23.09 -2.82
C ASN A 156 4.98 23.07 -1.28
N ILE A 157 6.06 23.27 -0.52
CA ILE A 157 6.00 23.36 0.94
C ILE A 157 5.31 24.61 1.43
N LYS A 158 5.50 25.74 0.76
CA LYS A 158 4.79 26.98 1.09
C LYS A 158 3.27 26.81 0.94
N SER A 159 2.83 25.80 0.23
CA SER A 159 1.41 25.46 0.08
C SER A 159 0.88 24.51 1.16
N LEU A 160 1.76 23.91 2.00
CA LEU A 160 1.33 23.12 3.16
C LEU A 160 0.84 24.04 4.28
N THR A 161 -0.32 23.70 4.82
CA THR A 161 -0.80 24.39 6.04
C THR A 161 0.09 24.06 7.25
N PRO A 162 0.14 24.91 8.30
CA PRO A 162 0.89 24.63 9.52
C PRO A 162 0.57 23.24 10.09
N ARG A 163 -0.70 22.84 10.00
CA ARG A 163 -1.15 21.53 10.52
C ARG A 163 -0.64 20.37 9.68
N GLN A 164 -0.53 20.54 8.37
CA GLN A 164 0.06 19.54 7.49
C GLN A 164 1.58 19.42 7.73
N ILE A 165 2.26 20.49 8.04
CA ILE A 165 3.69 20.48 8.43
C ILE A 165 3.88 19.67 9.73
N ASP A 166 3.02 19.87 10.74
CA ASP A 166 3.09 19.11 12.00
C ASP A 166 2.89 17.60 11.72
N VAL A 167 1.90 17.26 10.88
CA VAL A 167 1.66 15.87 10.48
C VAL A 167 2.86 15.30 9.69
N LEU A 168 3.46 16.08 8.78
CA LEU A 168 4.62 15.66 8.00
C LEU A 168 5.85 15.40 8.89
N ARG A 169 6.08 16.22 9.92
CA ARG A 169 7.12 15.97 10.93
C ARG A 169 6.90 14.65 11.68
N CYS A 170 5.66 14.37 12.08
CA CYS A 170 5.35 13.09 12.71
C CYS A 170 5.55 11.91 11.75
N ILE A 171 5.26 12.11 10.46
CA ILE A 171 5.52 11.11 9.41
C ILE A 171 7.03 10.85 9.29
N SER A 172 7.87 11.88 9.28
CA SER A 172 9.33 11.74 9.19
C SER A 172 9.92 11.00 10.39
N GLN A 173 9.28 11.09 11.56
CA GLN A 173 9.63 10.35 12.77
C GLN A 173 9.10 8.90 12.78
N GLY A 174 8.47 8.43 11.70
CA GLY A 174 7.96 7.07 11.59
C GLY A 174 6.67 6.79 12.36
N MET A 175 5.96 7.79 12.87
CA MET A 175 4.74 7.61 13.67
C MET A 175 3.59 7.07 12.82
N SER A 176 2.83 6.09 13.31
CA SER A 176 1.57 5.65 12.71
C SER A 176 0.48 6.73 12.80
N ASN A 177 -0.57 6.63 11.97
CA ASN A 177 -1.68 7.60 12.02
C ASN A 177 -2.34 7.67 13.41
N LYS A 178 -2.41 6.57 14.15
CA LYS A 178 -2.90 6.51 15.52
C LYS A 178 -2.01 7.31 16.49
N GLN A 179 -0.69 7.16 16.35
CA GLN A 179 0.27 7.92 17.17
C GLN A 179 0.24 9.42 16.84
N ILE A 180 0.13 9.77 15.55
CA ILE A 180 -0.03 11.16 15.10
C ILE A 180 -1.33 11.76 15.64
N ALA A 181 -2.44 11.01 15.56
CA ALA A 181 -3.72 11.43 16.08
C ALA A 181 -3.61 11.77 17.58
N TYR A 182 -3.00 10.89 18.36
CA TYR A 182 -2.77 11.11 19.78
C TYR A 182 -1.86 12.31 20.04
N ALA A 183 -0.70 12.38 19.37
CA ALA A 183 0.29 13.44 19.55
C ALA A 183 -0.23 14.84 19.20
N LEU A 184 -1.10 14.93 18.20
CA LEU A 184 -1.61 16.19 17.69
C LEU A 184 -3.04 16.52 18.15
N GLY A 185 -3.68 15.67 18.96
CA GLY A 185 -5.07 15.86 19.42
C GLY A 185 -6.09 15.79 18.28
N LEU A 186 -5.89 14.89 17.32
CA LEU A 186 -6.76 14.67 16.16
C LEU A 186 -7.42 13.30 16.22
N THR A 187 -8.40 13.07 15.35
CA THR A 187 -8.89 11.71 15.05
C THR A 187 -7.99 11.04 14.00
N GLU A 188 -7.92 9.70 13.98
CA GLU A 188 -7.19 8.97 12.93
C GLU A 188 -7.72 9.29 11.53
N GLY A 189 -9.05 9.49 11.39
CA GLY A 189 -9.68 9.91 10.13
C GLY A 189 -9.17 11.28 9.66
N THR A 190 -9.05 12.24 10.58
CA THR A 190 -8.49 13.57 10.28
C THR A 190 -7.03 13.48 9.85
N VAL A 191 -6.23 12.62 10.53
CA VAL A 191 -4.84 12.39 10.14
C VAL A 191 -4.74 11.78 8.74
N LYS A 192 -5.58 10.81 8.40
CA LYS A 192 -5.64 10.23 7.04
C LYS A 192 -5.88 11.31 5.98
N LEU A 193 -6.82 12.22 6.20
CA LEU A 193 -7.09 13.34 5.29
C LEU A 193 -5.86 14.25 5.13
N HIS A 194 -5.17 14.58 6.22
CA HIS A 194 -3.94 15.36 6.14
C HIS A 194 -2.85 14.62 5.38
N VAL A 195 -2.64 13.33 5.64
CA VAL A 195 -1.65 12.50 4.91
C VAL A 195 -1.94 12.51 3.41
N THR A 196 -3.18 12.23 3.01
CA THR A 196 -3.59 12.25 1.59
C THR A 196 -3.31 13.61 0.93
N ALA A 197 -3.65 14.70 1.62
CA ALA A 197 -3.40 16.05 1.12
C ALA A 197 -1.89 16.35 1.00
N ILE A 198 -1.08 15.93 1.99
CA ILE A 198 0.38 16.08 1.98
C ILE A 198 0.99 15.34 0.79
N LEU A 199 0.61 14.06 0.58
CA LEU A 199 1.11 13.27 -0.54
C LEU A 199 0.82 13.95 -1.89
N LYS A 200 -0.38 14.48 -2.05
CA LYS A 200 -0.79 15.21 -3.25
C LYS A 200 -0.01 16.51 -3.45
N ILE A 201 0.18 17.30 -2.39
CA ILE A 201 0.89 18.58 -2.44
C ILE A 201 2.39 18.36 -2.73
N LEU A 202 3.01 17.36 -2.08
CA LEU A 202 4.40 17.00 -2.30
C LEU A 202 4.61 16.23 -3.61
N ASN A 203 3.54 15.89 -4.32
CA ASN A 203 3.55 15.08 -5.53
C ASN A 203 4.28 13.74 -5.33
N VAL A 204 4.01 13.08 -4.22
CA VAL A 204 4.57 11.77 -3.88
C VAL A 204 3.47 10.73 -3.75
N TYR A 205 3.76 9.49 -4.14
CA TYR A 205 2.74 8.45 -4.24
C TYR A 205 2.46 7.73 -2.92
N ASN A 206 3.37 7.83 -1.94
CA ASN A 206 3.24 7.09 -0.69
C ASN A 206 3.93 7.80 0.48
N ARG A 207 3.68 7.26 1.68
CA ARG A 207 4.23 7.77 2.94
C ARG A 207 5.76 7.79 2.96
N THR A 208 6.42 6.80 2.35
CA THR A 208 7.88 6.73 2.26
C THR A 208 8.42 7.88 1.41
N GLY A 209 7.76 8.21 0.30
CA GLY A 209 8.06 9.40 -0.48
C GLY A 209 7.94 10.68 0.35
N ALA A 210 6.91 10.79 1.19
CA ALA A 210 6.77 11.94 2.09
C ALA A 210 7.88 12.02 3.14
N VAL A 211 8.38 10.89 3.67
CA VAL A 211 9.53 10.84 4.58
C VAL A 211 10.80 11.35 3.89
N VAL A 212 11.06 10.88 2.67
CA VAL A 212 12.22 11.32 1.87
C VAL A 212 12.17 12.83 1.63
N GLU A 213 11.01 13.34 1.23
CA GLU A 213 10.85 14.78 1.03
C GLU A 213 10.97 15.58 2.33
N ALA A 214 10.37 15.12 3.43
CA ALA A 214 10.54 15.74 4.74
C ALA A 214 12.02 15.85 5.14
N SER A 215 12.80 14.77 4.93
CA SER A 215 14.24 14.75 5.23
C SER A 215 15.05 15.73 4.35
N ARG A 216 14.68 15.91 3.08
CA ARG A 216 15.31 16.91 2.21
C ARG A 216 15.06 18.34 2.66
N LEU A 217 13.95 18.55 3.37
CA LEU A 217 13.47 19.82 3.86
C LEU A 217 13.96 20.17 5.27
N GLY A 218 14.71 19.24 5.90
CA GLY A 218 15.18 19.41 7.27
C GLY A 218 14.06 19.33 8.32
N LEU A 219 12.95 18.61 7.98
CA LEU A 219 11.81 18.40 8.88
C LEU A 219 11.90 17.05 9.58
#